data_f3b865d2e091027c6d61af3819263be9
#
_entry.id   f3b865d2e091027c6d61af3819263be9
#
_cell.length_a   1.000
_cell.length_b   1.000
_cell.length_c   1.000
_cell.angle_alpha   90.00
_cell.angle_beta   90.00
_cell.angle_gamma   90.00
#
_symmetry.space_group_name_H-M   'P 1'
#
loop_
_entity.id
_entity.type
_entity.pdbx_description
1 polymer ?
#
loop_
_entity_poly.entity_id
_entity_poly.type
_entity_poly.pdbx_seq_one_letter_code
_entity_poly.pdbx_strand_id
1 'polypeptide(L)'
;MPLPRLLSTALLCLAATLAHGADLQPLKVANQKSTIKALLQVSGELEHVPYTIDFSEFPAAAPLGEALNAGAVDVGALGDAPYVFALGAGAPLKVVSITHMNGRYTTALLVPQDSPIQQVGDLKGKRIVTTKGSIGHLLVIKALHEAGLKTSDVTFAFLLPSESRVVLENGSVDAWSTWDPYTTVATASGQERVLVSGATLLTNHLYLAATSQAIADKRVQLQDFVARVDRAWQWANGHPREYAAAMAKVTGLPLEIQLAAAQNTHMERVPIDAQVIKGLQQTADLYRSEGILTKPVDVSHGFDPSFNASTPLAASAQ
;
A
#
# COMPACT_ATOMS: atom_id res chain seq x y z
N MET A 1 -56.65 68.90 19.61
CA MET A 1 -56.02 67.74 20.29
C MET A 1 -55.44 66.80 19.24
N PRO A 2 -54.11 66.70 19.06
CA PRO A 2 -53.52 65.77 18.13
C PRO A 2 -52.98 64.58 18.89
N LEU A 3 -53.22 63.37 18.41
CA LEU A 3 -52.64 62.09 18.87
C LEU A 3 -51.19 61.94 18.39
N PRO A 4 -50.34 61.38 19.20
CA PRO A 4 -48.96 61.09 18.77
C PRO A 4 -48.84 59.78 17.99
N ARG A 5 -48.13 59.83 16.87
CA ARG A 5 -47.67 58.66 16.06
C ARG A 5 -46.58 57.86 16.82
N LEU A 6 -46.88 56.64 17.16
CA LEU A 6 -45.89 55.66 17.63
C LEU A 6 -45.12 55.14 16.43
N LEU A 7 -43.84 55.49 16.34
CA LEU A 7 -42.89 54.85 15.46
C LEU A 7 -42.45 53.50 16.09
N SER A 8 -42.91 52.42 15.49
CA SER A 8 -42.36 51.07 15.79
C SER A 8 -41.06 50.85 15.04
N THR A 9 -39.96 50.95 15.76
CA THR A 9 -38.64 50.61 15.24
C THR A 9 -38.50 49.09 15.30
N ALA A 10 -38.61 48.38 14.17
CA ALA A 10 -38.32 46.97 14.05
C ALA A 10 -36.81 46.81 14.02
N LEU A 11 -36.24 46.29 15.13
CA LEU A 11 -34.83 45.91 15.25
C LEU A 11 -34.65 44.56 14.54
N LEU A 12 -34.13 44.59 13.31
CA LEU A 12 -33.75 43.40 12.56
C LEU A 12 -32.44 42.84 13.18
N CYS A 13 -32.57 41.89 14.08
CA CYS A 13 -31.42 41.10 14.55
C CYS A 13 -30.93 40.20 13.41
N LEU A 14 -29.90 40.64 12.70
CA LEU A 14 -29.16 39.84 11.75
C LEU A 14 -28.34 38.84 12.55
N ALA A 15 -28.87 37.64 12.79
CA ALA A 15 -28.15 36.54 13.35
C ALA A 15 -27.13 36.07 12.29
N ALA A 16 -25.94 36.63 12.34
CA ALA A 16 -24.78 36.04 11.67
C ALA A 16 -24.50 34.69 12.32
N THR A 17 -25.02 33.62 11.71
CA THR A 17 -24.55 32.28 11.99
C THR A 17 -23.11 32.21 11.56
N LEU A 18 -22.18 32.44 12.50
CA LEU A 18 -20.79 32.01 12.38
C LEU A 18 -20.83 30.50 12.19
N ALA A 19 -20.75 30.06 10.94
CA ALA A 19 -20.42 28.69 10.64
C ALA A 19 -19.02 28.46 11.25
N HIS A 20 -18.99 27.99 12.50
CA HIS A 20 -17.81 27.38 13.04
C HIS A 20 -17.58 26.18 12.11
N GLY A 21 -16.56 26.27 11.25
CA GLY A 21 -16.05 25.11 10.57
C GLY A 21 -15.74 24.09 11.67
N ALA A 22 -16.52 23.00 11.73
CA ALA A 22 -16.26 21.94 12.68
C ALA A 22 -14.79 21.53 12.46
N ASP A 23 -13.96 21.67 13.51
CA ASP A 23 -12.57 21.22 13.46
C ASP A 23 -12.59 19.76 13.03
N LEU A 24 -12.08 19.50 11.82
CA LEU A 24 -12.04 18.14 11.28
C LEU A 24 -11.17 17.28 12.18
N GLN A 25 -11.64 16.11 12.54
CA GLN A 25 -10.88 15.19 13.39
C GLN A 25 -9.56 14.81 12.71
N PRO A 26 -8.46 14.60 13.46
CA PRO A 26 -7.21 14.10 12.92
C PRO A 26 -7.39 12.78 12.17
N LEU A 27 -6.73 12.65 11.01
CA LEU A 27 -6.65 11.40 10.26
C LEU A 27 -5.39 10.64 10.67
N LYS A 28 -5.55 9.45 11.26
CA LYS A 28 -4.44 8.59 11.67
C LYS A 28 -4.03 7.68 10.52
N VAL A 29 -2.83 7.89 10.00
CA VAL A 29 -2.30 7.19 8.83
C VAL A 29 -1.22 6.22 9.22
N ALA A 30 -1.41 4.94 8.90
CA ALA A 30 -0.38 3.93 9.01
C ALA A 30 0.61 4.06 7.84
N ASN A 31 1.89 4.18 8.15
CA ASN A 31 2.95 4.45 7.20
C ASN A 31 4.03 3.37 7.30
N GLN A 32 4.26 2.64 6.21
CA GLN A 32 5.31 1.64 6.18
C GLN A 32 6.64 2.26 5.74
N LYS A 33 7.63 2.28 6.65
CA LYS A 33 8.98 2.83 6.39
C LYS A 33 8.94 4.21 5.73
N SER A 34 8.11 5.07 6.23
CA SER A 34 7.96 6.48 5.81
C SER A 34 7.58 6.70 4.33
N THR A 35 7.16 5.69 3.58
CA THR A 35 6.92 5.78 2.13
C THR A 35 5.85 6.82 1.77
N ILE A 36 4.64 6.70 2.31
CA ILE A 36 3.52 7.62 2.00
C ILE A 36 3.80 9.02 2.55
N LYS A 37 4.34 9.12 3.77
CA LYS A 37 4.69 10.41 4.37
C LYS A 37 5.73 11.15 3.54
N ALA A 38 6.82 10.47 3.16
CA ALA A 38 7.89 11.06 2.36
C ALA A 38 7.39 11.48 0.96
N LEU A 39 6.55 10.66 0.34
CA LEU A 39 5.91 10.96 -0.94
C LEU A 39 5.08 12.24 -0.86
N LEU A 40 4.14 12.31 0.10
CA LEU A 40 3.29 13.49 0.29
C LEU A 40 4.09 14.73 0.66
N GLN A 41 5.17 14.58 1.43
CA GLN A 41 6.02 15.68 1.84
C GLN A 41 6.81 16.26 0.66
N VAL A 42 7.45 15.41 -0.17
CA VAL A 42 8.29 15.85 -1.28
C VAL A 42 7.46 16.38 -2.45
N SER A 43 6.23 15.92 -2.62
CA SER A 43 5.30 16.42 -3.64
C SER A 43 4.55 17.69 -3.24
N GLY A 44 4.73 18.19 -2.01
CA GLY A 44 4.00 19.36 -1.49
C GLY A 44 2.56 19.04 -1.02
N GLU A 45 2.12 17.79 -1.08
CA GLU A 45 0.74 17.40 -0.78
C GLU A 45 0.40 17.41 0.72
N LEU A 46 1.38 17.67 1.61
CA LEU A 46 1.14 17.97 3.03
C LEU A 46 0.95 19.47 3.30
N GLU A 47 1.11 20.32 2.29
CA GLU A 47 0.85 21.75 2.44
C GLU A 47 -0.66 22.01 2.39
N HIS A 48 -1.09 23.00 3.18
CA HIS A 48 -2.49 23.46 3.23
C HIS A 48 -3.53 22.34 3.44
N VAL A 49 -3.19 21.33 4.25
CA VAL A 49 -4.14 20.31 4.68
C VAL A 49 -5.09 20.92 5.73
N PRO A 50 -6.42 20.88 5.53
CA PRO A 50 -7.36 21.54 6.45
C PRO A 50 -7.67 20.72 7.71
N TYR A 51 -6.94 19.65 7.98
CA TYR A 51 -7.02 18.77 9.15
C TYR A 51 -5.63 18.23 9.52
N THR A 52 -5.46 17.71 10.72
CA THR A 52 -4.21 17.08 11.14
C THR A 52 -4.09 15.68 10.53
N ILE A 53 -2.91 15.33 10.02
CA ILE A 53 -2.55 13.96 9.63
C ILE A 53 -1.50 13.43 10.62
N ASP A 54 -1.89 12.39 11.38
CA ASP A 54 -1.02 11.73 12.35
C ASP A 54 -0.45 10.45 11.73
N PHE A 55 0.85 10.45 11.46
CA PHE A 55 1.54 9.27 10.90
C PHE A 55 2.09 8.36 12.00
N SER A 56 1.76 7.08 11.91
CA SER A 56 2.34 6.01 12.74
C SER A 56 3.19 5.09 11.86
N GLU A 57 4.45 4.84 12.26
CA GLU A 57 5.42 4.08 11.47
C GLU A 57 5.35 2.59 11.78
N PHE A 58 5.40 1.78 10.73
CA PHE A 58 5.40 0.32 10.81
C PHE A 58 6.56 -0.30 10.00
N PRO A 59 7.22 -1.34 10.53
CA PRO A 59 8.35 -1.98 9.84
C PRO A 59 7.92 -2.84 8.65
N ALA A 60 6.67 -3.32 8.64
CA ALA A 60 6.12 -4.22 7.63
C ALA A 60 4.60 -4.10 7.55
N ALA A 61 4.01 -4.67 6.49
CA ALA A 61 2.58 -4.65 6.25
C ALA A 61 1.74 -5.46 7.27
N ALA A 62 2.31 -6.54 7.87
CA ALA A 62 1.57 -7.34 8.84
C ALA A 62 1.22 -6.55 10.12
N PRO A 63 2.17 -5.94 10.86
CA PRO A 63 1.83 -5.11 12.02
C PRO A 63 0.99 -3.87 11.65
N LEU A 64 1.10 -3.34 10.43
CA LEU A 64 0.24 -2.28 9.93
C LEU A 64 -1.22 -2.78 9.81
N GLY A 65 -1.42 -3.97 9.23
CA GLY A 65 -2.75 -4.60 9.13
C GLY A 65 -3.37 -4.90 10.50
N GLU A 66 -2.56 -5.31 11.48
CA GLU A 66 -3.00 -5.50 12.87
C GLU A 66 -3.45 -4.19 13.51
N ALA A 67 -2.72 -3.09 13.30
CA ALA A 67 -3.08 -1.77 13.80
C ALA A 67 -4.39 -1.24 13.17
N LEU A 68 -4.61 -1.48 11.88
CA LEU A 68 -5.88 -1.20 11.21
C LEU A 68 -7.01 -2.03 11.79
N ASN A 69 -6.80 -3.34 11.99
CA ASN A 69 -7.81 -4.23 12.57
C ASN A 69 -8.19 -3.82 14.00
N ALA A 70 -7.23 -3.34 14.78
CA ALA A 70 -7.45 -2.84 16.14
C ALA A 70 -8.06 -1.42 16.19
N GLY A 71 -8.23 -0.74 15.05
CA GLY A 71 -8.69 0.66 14.99
C GLY A 71 -7.70 1.67 15.58
N ALA A 72 -6.44 1.30 15.74
CA ALA A 72 -5.39 2.19 16.24
C ALA A 72 -5.03 3.27 15.22
N VAL A 73 -5.21 2.97 13.94
CA VAL A 73 -5.05 3.86 12.80
C VAL A 73 -6.30 3.81 11.91
N ASP A 74 -6.53 4.85 11.11
CA ASP A 74 -7.72 5.02 10.28
C ASP A 74 -7.55 4.42 8.88
N VAL A 75 -6.35 4.61 8.30
CA VAL A 75 -6.05 4.25 6.91
C VAL A 75 -4.59 3.87 6.76
N GLY A 76 -4.29 2.95 5.84
CA GLY A 76 -2.93 2.54 5.52
C GLY A 76 -2.85 1.78 4.21
N ALA A 77 -1.64 1.68 3.65
CA ALA A 77 -1.39 1.01 2.39
C ALA A 77 -0.99 -0.46 2.61
N LEU A 78 -1.67 -1.37 1.93
CA LEU A 78 -1.44 -2.82 1.97
C LEU A 78 -1.38 -3.37 0.53
N GLY A 79 -0.52 -4.34 0.28
CA GLY A 79 -0.58 -5.14 -0.95
C GLY A 79 -1.64 -6.24 -0.87
N ASP A 80 -1.81 -7.01 -1.96
CA ASP A 80 -2.81 -8.09 -2.06
C ASP A 80 -2.77 -9.04 -0.86
N ALA A 81 -1.61 -9.62 -0.62
CA ALA A 81 -1.42 -10.64 0.40
C ALA A 81 -1.76 -10.14 1.81
N PRO A 82 -1.13 -9.07 2.34
CA PRO A 82 -1.46 -8.58 3.67
C PRO A 82 -2.91 -8.12 3.79
N TYR A 83 -3.53 -7.60 2.72
CA TYR A 83 -4.93 -7.22 2.75
C TYR A 83 -5.87 -8.44 2.87
N VAL A 84 -5.62 -9.52 2.10
CA VAL A 84 -6.36 -10.79 2.24
C VAL A 84 -6.22 -11.36 3.64
N PHE A 85 -5.03 -11.32 4.25
CA PHE A 85 -4.84 -11.80 5.62
C PHE A 85 -5.60 -10.94 6.65
N ALA A 86 -5.62 -9.62 6.48
CA ALA A 86 -6.40 -8.73 7.34
C ALA A 86 -7.90 -9.03 7.27
N LEU A 87 -8.46 -9.20 6.06
CA LEU A 87 -9.85 -9.61 5.88
C LEU A 87 -10.12 -11.00 6.47
N GLY A 88 -9.21 -11.94 6.28
CA GLY A 88 -9.29 -13.29 6.85
C GLY A 88 -9.28 -13.32 8.37
N ALA A 89 -8.64 -12.33 9.01
CA ALA A 89 -8.67 -12.10 10.45
C ALA A 89 -9.95 -11.38 10.92
N GLY A 90 -10.85 -11.02 10.00
CA GLY A 90 -12.11 -10.33 10.32
C GLY A 90 -11.96 -8.80 10.48
N ALA A 91 -10.88 -8.22 9.97
CA ALA A 91 -10.66 -6.78 10.05
C ALA A 91 -11.78 -6.01 9.31
N PRO A 92 -12.41 -5.00 9.93
CA PRO A 92 -13.50 -4.23 9.34
C PRO A 92 -12.95 -3.15 8.40
N LEU A 93 -12.26 -3.58 7.34
CA LEU A 93 -11.55 -2.73 6.39
C LEU A 93 -12.26 -2.67 5.05
N LYS A 94 -12.12 -1.53 4.38
CA LYS A 94 -12.49 -1.36 2.98
C LYS A 94 -11.41 -0.62 2.22
N VAL A 95 -11.13 -1.06 1.00
CA VAL A 95 -10.29 -0.33 0.05
C VAL A 95 -11.01 0.93 -0.39
N VAL A 96 -10.34 2.06 -0.24
CA VAL A 96 -10.81 3.39 -0.65
C VAL A 96 -10.03 3.96 -1.84
N SER A 97 -8.87 3.38 -2.17
CA SER A 97 -8.11 3.69 -3.38
C SER A 97 -7.23 2.51 -3.76
N ILE A 98 -6.95 2.38 -5.05
CA ILE A 98 -6.05 1.37 -5.60
C ILE A 98 -5.04 2.07 -6.49
N THR A 99 -3.76 1.81 -6.22
CA THR A 99 -2.66 2.22 -7.10
C THR A 99 -2.08 0.97 -7.76
N HIS A 100 -2.07 0.91 -9.08
CA HIS A 100 -1.36 -0.11 -9.83
C HIS A 100 0.10 0.27 -9.97
N MET A 101 1.01 -0.66 -9.63
CA MET A 101 2.45 -0.52 -9.75
C MET A 101 2.91 -1.20 -11.03
N ASN A 102 3.04 -0.44 -12.11
CA ASN A 102 3.50 -0.94 -13.39
C ASN A 102 5.02 -0.88 -13.45
N GLY A 103 5.66 -2.04 -13.27
CA GLY A 103 7.12 -2.13 -13.28
C GLY A 103 7.60 -3.57 -13.46
N ARG A 104 8.73 -3.72 -14.13
CA ARG A 104 9.25 -5.05 -14.52
C ARG A 104 9.64 -5.91 -13.32
N TYR A 105 10.21 -5.32 -12.28
CA TYR A 105 10.80 -6.03 -11.15
C TYR A 105 10.36 -5.46 -9.78
N THR A 106 9.17 -4.87 -9.71
CA THR A 106 8.60 -4.38 -8.45
C THR A 106 8.56 -5.46 -7.37
N THR A 107 8.35 -6.70 -7.78
CA THR A 107 8.48 -7.92 -6.96
C THR A 107 9.17 -8.99 -7.80
N ALA A 108 10.13 -9.70 -7.24
CA ALA A 108 10.85 -10.75 -7.96
C ALA A 108 11.27 -11.90 -7.04
N LEU A 109 11.38 -13.09 -7.64
CA LEU A 109 12.07 -14.24 -7.08
C LEU A 109 13.46 -14.28 -7.68
N LEU A 110 14.47 -14.17 -6.81
CA LEU A 110 15.87 -14.01 -7.11
C LEU A 110 16.62 -15.29 -6.76
N VAL A 111 17.66 -15.58 -7.55
CA VAL A 111 18.65 -16.63 -7.27
C VAL A 111 20.05 -16.03 -7.41
N PRO A 112 21.10 -16.62 -6.79
CA PRO A 112 22.48 -16.22 -7.05
C PRO A 112 22.79 -16.24 -8.54
N GLN A 113 23.68 -15.35 -9.01
CA GLN A 113 24.00 -15.18 -10.42
C GLN A 113 24.49 -16.48 -11.06
N ASP A 114 25.28 -17.29 -10.33
CA ASP A 114 25.87 -18.58 -10.74
C ASP A 114 25.01 -19.79 -10.36
N SER A 115 23.79 -19.56 -9.85
CA SER A 115 22.89 -20.65 -9.43
C SER A 115 22.55 -21.58 -10.58
N PRO A 116 22.54 -22.92 -10.36
CA PRO A 116 22.08 -23.89 -11.35
C PRO A 116 20.56 -23.85 -11.58
N ILE A 117 19.80 -23.15 -10.75
CA ILE A 117 18.34 -22.99 -10.86
C ILE A 117 18.04 -22.08 -12.04
N GLN A 118 17.50 -22.61 -13.16
CA GLN A 118 17.22 -21.85 -14.37
C GLN A 118 15.72 -21.58 -14.59
N GLN A 119 14.87 -22.39 -13.95
CA GLN A 119 13.40 -22.32 -14.08
C GLN A 119 12.75 -22.68 -12.74
N VAL A 120 11.44 -22.38 -12.62
CA VAL A 120 10.68 -22.62 -11.36
C VAL A 120 10.68 -24.11 -10.99
N GLY A 121 10.66 -25.01 -11.98
CA GLY A 121 10.73 -26.47 -11.73
C GLY A 121 11.96 -26.92 -10.94
N ASP A 122 13.09 -26.20 -11.08
CA ASP A 122 14.35 -26.51 -10.39
C ASP A 122 14.31 -26.13 -8.90
N LEU A 123 13.24 -25.45 -8.45
CA LEU A 123 13.03 -25.09 -7.05
C LEU A 123 12.58 -26.27 -6.18
N LYS A 124 12.20 -27.41 -6.79
CA LYS A 124 11.79 -28.58 -6.02
C LYS A 124 12.88 -29.04 -5.06
N GLY A 125 12.54 -29.18 -3.76
CA GLY A 125 13.47 -29.52 -2.69
C GLY A 125 14.37 -28.37 -2.22
N LYS A 126 14.21 -27.16 -2.79
CA LYS A 126 15.03 -25.98 -2.47
C LYS A 126 14.48 -25.20 -1.29
N ARG A 127 15.37 -24.39 -0.69
CA ARG A 127 15.03 -23.45 0.40
C ARG A 127 14.83 -22.06 -0.17
N ILE A 128 13.67 -21.47 0.10
CA ILE A 128 13.31 -20.14 -0.39
C ILE A 128 13.05 -19.23 0.81
N VAL A 129 13.74 -18.08 0.87
CA VAL A 129 13.49 -17.07 1.89
C VAL A 129 12.56 -15.98 1.36
N THR A 130 11.64 -15.56 2.21
CA THR A 130 10.73 -14.41 1.97
C THR A 130 10.13 -13.97 3.31
N THR A 131 9.39 -12.85 3.32
CA THR A 131 8.61 -12.46 4.50
C THR A 131 7.23 -13.13 4.45
N LYS A 132 6.85 -13.81 5.53
CA LYS A 132 5.57 -14.51 5.62
C LYS A 132 4.39 -13.58 5.37
N GLY A 133 3.46 -13.98 4.51
CA GLY A 133 2.25 -13.19 4.18
C GLY A 133 2.54 -11.93 3.36
N SER A 134 3.74 -11.78 2.80
CA SER A 134 4.10 -10.66 1.91
C SER A 134 3.75 -10.93 0.46
N ILE A 135 3.88 -9.90 -0.37
CA ILE A 135 3.76 -10.02 -1.83
C ILE A 135 4.82 -10.96 -2.41
N GLY A 136 6.03 -11.00 -1.81
CA GLY A 136 7.08 -11.95 -2.19
C GLY A 136 6.67 -13.41 -1.90
N HIS A 137 6.00 -13.66 -0.76
CA HIS A 137 5.45 -14.99 -0.46
C HIS A 137 4.40 -15.40 -1.50
N LEU A 138 3.48 -14.48 -1.85
CA LEU A 138 2.47 -14.71 -2.88
C LEU A 138 3.09 -15.01 -4.25
N LEU A 139 4.16 -14.29 -4.63
CA LEU A 139 4.86 -14.54 -5.89
C LEU A 139 5.38 -15.97 -5.98
N VAL A 140 6.03 -16.47 -4.91
CA VAL A 140 6.53 -17.86 -4.89
C VAL A 140 5.40 -18.85 -5.04
N ILE A 141 4.30 -18.68 -4.29
CA ILE A 141 3.14 -19.59 -4.35
C ILE A 141 2.56 -19.63 -5.77
N LYS A 142 2.35 -18.47 -6.39
CA LYS A 142 1.84 -18.38 -7.76
C LYS A 142 2.80 -19.02 -8.78
N ALA A 143 4.09 -18.74 -8.65
CA ALA A 143 5.10 -19.32 -9.54
C ALA A 143 5.17 -20.85 -9.44
N LEU A 144 5.16 -21.39 -8.22
CA LEU A 144 5.12 -22.84 -7.99
C LEU A 144 3.85 -23.46 -8.60
N HIS A 145 2.69 -22.85 -8.34
CA HIS A 145 1.41 -23.34 -8.85
C HIS A 145 1.38 -23.39 -10.39
N GLU A 146 1.87 -22.33 -11.07
CA GLU A 146 1.97 -22.34 -12.54
C GLU A 146 2.93 -23.39 -13.08
N ALA A 147 3.98 -23.72 -12.32
CA ALA A 147 4.91 -24.79 -12.67
C ALA A 147 4.40 -26.20 -12.28
N GLY A 148 3.18 -26.33 -11.76
CA GLY A 148 2.62 -27.60 -11.30
C GLY A 148 3.23 -28.14 -10.01
N LEU A 149 3.93 -27.28 -9.25
CA LEU A 149 4.50 -27.59 -7.93
C LEU A 149 3.55 -27.12 -6.82
N LYS A 150 3.72 -27.74 -5.64
CA LYS A 150 3.03 -27.34 -4.41
C LYS A 150 3.97 -26.56 -3.50
N THR A 151 3.41 -25.80 -2.57
CA THR A 151 4.20 -25.15 -1.51
C THR A 151 4.98 -26.15 -0.65
N SER A 152 4.49 -27.38 -0.52
CA SER A 152 5.19 -28.48 0.16
C SER A 152 6.39 -29.06 -0.61
N ASP A 153 6.55 -28.73 -1.89
CA ASP A 153 7.72 -29.16 -2.69
C ASP A 153 8.98 -28.31 -2.41
N VAL A 154 8.84 -27.21 -1.64
CA VAL A 154 9.94 -26.33 -1.23
C VAL A 154 9.96 -26.15 0.28
N THR A 155 11.05 -25.63 0.82
CA THR A 155 11.15 -25.26 2.23
C THR A 155 11.20 -23.73 2.35
N PHE A 156 10.21 -23.15 3.04
CA PHE A 156 10.22 -21.71 3.30
C PHE A 156 11.03 -21.35 4.55
N ALA A 157 11.87 -20.33 4.43
CA ALA A 157 12.42 -19.56 5.54
C ALA A 157 11.75 -18.19 5.57
N PHE A 158 11.26 -17.76 6.73
CA PHE A 158 10.55 -16.48 6.86
C PHE A 158 11.37 -15.48 7.67
N LEU A 159 11.91 -14.48 6.96
CA LEU A 159 12.75 -13.43 7.50
C LEU A 159 12.34 -12.07 6.95
N LEU A 160 12.82 -10.99 7.57
CA LEU A 160 12.71 -9.63 7.01
C LEU A 160 13.64 -9.48 5.79
N PRO A 161 13.37 -8.57 4.85
CA PRO A 161 14.16 -8.45 3.61
C PRO A 161 15.67 -8.24 3.83
N SER A 162 16.06 -7.47 4.85
CA SER A 162 17.48 -7.23 5.18
C SER A 162 18.20 -8.49 5.64
N GLU A 163 17.53 -9.34 6.40
CA GLU A 163 18.05 -10.62 6.87
C GLU A 163 18.06 -11.66 5.75
N SER A 164 17.02 -11.62 4.90
CA SER A 164 16.85 -12.54 3.76
C SER A 164 18.02 -12.45 2.78
N ARG A 165 18.52 -11.24 2.53
CA ARG A 165 19.67 -11.04 1.66
C ARG A 165 20.93 -11.75 2.20
N VAL A 166 21.19 -11.58 3.49
CA VAL A 166 22.37 -12.21 4.14
C VAL A 166 22.35 -13.74 4.03
N VAL A 167 21.19 -14.38 4.23
CA VAL A 167 21.08 -15.83 4.15
C VAL A 167 21.14 -16.36 2.71
N LEU A 168 20.78 -15.55 1.70
CA LEU A 168 21.02 -15.88 0.30
C LEU A 168 22.51 -15.79 -0.05
N GLU A 169 23.17 -14.68 0.30
CA GLU A 169 24.58 -14.43 0.00
C GLU A 169 25.50 -15.48 0.64
N ASN A 170 25.19 -15.98 1.84
CA ASN A 170 25.98 -17.02 2.51
C ASN A 170 25.58 -18.45 2.12
N GLY A 171 24.66 -18.65 1.18
CA GLY A 171 24.22 -19.95 0.69
C GLY A 171 23.34 -20.74 1.67
N SER A 172 22.82 -20.11 2.72
CA SER A 172 21.89 -20.75 3.65
C SER A 172 20.53 -21.05 3.03
N VAL A 173 20.17 -20.36 1.95
CA VAL A 173 18.99 -20.58 1.12
C VAL A 173 19.35 -20.54 -0.36
N ASP A 174 18.50 -21.11 -1.21
CA ASP A 174 18.74 -21.24 -2.65
C ASP A 174 18.12 -20.10 -3.47
N ALA A 175 17.06 -19.44 -2.93
CA ALA A 175 16.34 -18.37 -3.60
C ALA A 175 15.76 -17.38 -2.58
N TRP A 176 15.51 -16.13 -3.04
CA TRP A 176 14.92 -15.07 -2.26
C TRP A 176 13.82 -14.37 -3.04
N SER A 177 12.62 -14.31 -2.47
CA SER A 177 11.52 -13.52 -3.04
C SER A 177 11.29 -12.24 -2.23
N THR A 178 11.37 -11.10 -2.92
CA THR A 178 11.28 -9.77 -2.31
C THR A 178 10.68 -8.75 -3.28
N TRP A 179 10.65 -7.49 -2.86
CA TRP A 179 10.10 -6.35 -3.61
C TRP A 179 11.03 -5.14 -3.54
N ASP A 180 10.77 -4.12 -4.38
CA ASP A 180 11.56 -2.88 -4.39
C ASP A 180 11.50 -2.13 -3.04
N PRO A 181 12.61 -1.50 -2.67
CA PRO A 181 13.88 -1.33 -3.42
C PRO A 181 14.85 -2.52 -3.30
N TYR A 182 14.49 -3.60 -2.60
CA TYR A 182 15.39 -4.73 -2.38
C TYR A 182 15.68 -5.51 -3.66
N THR A 183 14.73 -5.63 -4.59
CA THR A 183 14.96 -6.23 -5.92
C THR A 183 15.98 -5.41 -6.72
N THR A 184 15.87 -4.09 -6.68
CA THR A 184 16.82 -3.19 -7.33
C THR A 184 18.21 -3.27 -6.67
N VAL A 185 18.29 -3.33 -5.33
CA VAL A 185 19.58 -3.54 -4.62
C VAL A 185 20.24 -4.84 -5.07
N ALA A 186 19.48 -5.94 -5.09
CA ALA A 186 19.99 -7.25 -5.46
C ALA A 186 20.49 -7.27 -6.91
N THR A 187 19.65 -6.86 -7.86
CA THR A 187 20.00 -6.89 -9.29
C THR A 187 21.12 -5.91 -9.66
N ALA A 188 21.23 -4.76 -8.98
CA ALA A 188 22.31 -3.81 -9.19
C ALA A 188 23.67 -4.29 -8.69
N SER A 189 23.68 -5.20 -7.72
CA SER A 189 24.94 -5.82 -7.22
C SER A 189 25.61 -6.73 -8.26
N GLY A 190 24.83 -7.30 -9.18
CA GLY A 190 25.26 -8.32 -10.14
C GLY A 190 25.51 -9.69 -9.51
N GLN A 191 25.25 -9.87 -8.22
CA GLN A 191 25.41 -11.13 -7.51
C GLN A 191 24.17 -12.02 -7.59
N GLU A 192 23.01 -11.42 -7.87
CA GLU A 192 21.74 -12.09 -8.02
C GLU A 192 21.14 -11.82 -9.40
N ARG A 193 20.34 -12.77 -9.87
CA ARG A 193 19.53 -12.61 -11.06
C ARG A 193 18.06 -12.93 -10.79
N VAL A 194 17.19 -12.34 -11.60
CA VAL A 194 15.75 -12.60 -11.55
C VAL A 194 15.45 -13.96 -12.18
N LEU A 195 14.88 -14.87 -11.40
CA LEU A 195 14.32 -16.13 -11.88
C LEU A 195 12.87 -15.92 -12.33
N VAL A 196 12.06 -15.21 -11.52
CA VAL A 196 10.66 -14.91 -11.82
C VAL A 196 10.38 -13.43 -11.53
N SER A 197 9.79 -12.75 -12.49
CA SER A 197 9.22 -11.40 -12.31
C SER A 197 7.78 -11.49 -11.83
N GLY A 198 7.42 -10.66 -10.85
CA GLY A 198 6.03 -10.52 -10.41
C GLY A 198 5.13 -9.77 -11.38
N ALA A 199 5.68 -9.11 -12.41
CA ALA A 199 4.93 -8.25 -13.32
C ALA A 199 3.74 -8.95 -14.02
N THR A 200 3.87 -10.25 -14.31
CA THR A 200 2.84 -11.05 -15.00
C THR A 200 2.02 -11.93 -14.07
N LEU A 201 2.54 -12.26 -12.90
CA LEU A 201 1.91 -13.20 -11.95
C LEU A 201 1.09 -12.50 -10.88
N LEU A 202 1.43 -11.26 -10.57
CA LEU A 202 0.78 -10.48 -9.51
C LEU A 202 -0.14 -9.43 -10.12
N THR A 203 -1.13 -9.01 -9.35
CA THR A 203 -1.97 -7.87 -9.75
C THR A 203 -1.21 -6.55 -9.65
N ASN A 204 -0.13 -6.53 -8.85
CA ASN A 204 0.70 -5.36 -8.57
C ASN A 204 -0.12 -4.17 -8.05
N HIS A 205 -1.12 -4.45 -7.22
CA HIS A 205 -1.95 -3.43 -6.61
C HIS A 205 -1.45 -3.06 -5.20
N LEU A 206 -1.46 -1.79 -4.93
CA LEU A 206 -1.34 -1.21 -3.60
C LEU A 206 -2.72 -0.67 -3.20
N TYR A 207 -3.31 -1.27 -2.18
CA TYR A 207 -4.62 -0.89 -1.66
C TYR A 207 -4.46 0.10 -0.52
N LEU A 208 -5.04 1.28 -0.65
CA LEU A 208 -5.26 2.16 0.47
C LEU A 208 -6.52 1.69 1.18
N ALA A 209 -6.35 1.03 2.31
CA ALA A 209 -7.42 0.43 3.09
C ALA A 209 -7.74 1.30 4.30
N ALA A 210 -9.02 1.61 4.50
CA ALA A 210 -9.51 2.36 5.65
C ALA A 210 -10.41 1.49 6.52
N THR A 211 -10.46 1.78 7.83
CA THR A 211 -11.41 1.14 8.73
C THR A 211 -12.83 1.59 8.43
N SER A 212 -13.83 0.71 8.61
CA SER A 212 -15.23 1.07 8.43
C SER A 212 -15.65 2.23 9.32
N GLN A 213 -15.07 2.35 10.53
CA GLN A 213 -15.30 3.46 11.43
C GLN A 213 -14.76 4.78 10.86
N ALA A 214 -13.53 4.78 10.34
CA ALA A 214 -12.96 5.99 9.72
C ALA A 214 -13.76 6.41 8.47
N ILE A 215 -14.28 5.47 7.69
CA ILE A 215 -15.15 5.77 6.55
C ILE A 215 -16.46 6.43 7.00
N ALA A 216 -17.02 6.01 8.14
CA ALA A 216 -18.22 6.63 8.69
C ALA A 216 -17.96 8.04 9.25
N ASP A 217 -16.89 8.21 10.02
CA ASP A 217 -16.65 9.41 10.82
C ASP A 217 -15.80 10.47 10.13
N LYS A 218 -14.91 10.05 9.20
CA LYS A 218 -13.85 10.88 8.59
C LYS A 218 -13.85 10.79 7.07
N ARG A 219 -15.04 10.59 6.47
CA ARG A 219 -15.15 10.38 5.03
C ARG A 219 -14.56 11.53 4.22
N VAL A 220 -14.77 12.75 4.66
CA VAL A 220 -14.29 13.97 3.98
C VAL A 220 -12.76 14.02 3.97
N GLN A 221 -12.13 13.76 5.13
CA GLN A 221 -10.67 13.68 5.25
C GLN A 221 -10.10 12.53 4.40
N LEU A 222 -10.76 11.35 4.39
CA LEU A 222 -10.34 10.22 3.58
C LEU A 222 -10.41 10.52 2.08
N GLN A 223 -11.45 11.20 1.61
CA GLN A 223 -11.58 11.60 0.20
C GLN A 223 -10.47 12.56 -0.22
N ASP A 224 -10.18 13.57 0.60
CA ASP A 224 -9.07 14.49 0.37
C ASP A 224 -7.71 13.77 0.41
N PHE A 225 -7.50 12.90 1.42
CA PHE A 225 -6.27 12.13 1.56
C PHE A 225 -6.00 11.23 0.35
N VAL A 226 -7.03 10.51 -0.14
CA VAL A 226 -6.96 9.69 -1.36
C VAL A 226 -6.55 10.55 -2.56
N ALA A 227 -7.15 11.72 -2.72
CA ALA A 227 -6.84 12.61 -3.84
C ALA A 227 -5.40 13.15 -3.75
N ARG A 228 -4.91 13.47 -2.54
CA ARG A 228 -3.52 13.89 -2.30
C ARG A 228 -2.52 12.78 -2.62
N VAL A 229 -2.79 11.56 -2.17
CA VAL A 229 -1.94 10.39 -2.49
C VAL A 229 -1.88 10.16 -4.00
N ASP A 230 -3.01 10.30 -4.70
CA ASP A 230 -3.06 10.13 -6.15
C ASP A 230 -2.21 11.21 -6.88
N ARG A 231 -2.38 12.50 -6.54
CA ARG A 231 -1.56 13.58 -7.11
C ARG A 231 -0.08 13.42 -6.77
N ALA A 232 0.23 12.97 -5.57
CA ALA A 232 1.62 12.73 -5.16
C ALA A 232 2.28 11.62 -5.99
N TRP A 233 1.56 10.54 -6.31
CA TRP A 233 2.08 9.50 -7.21
C TRP A 233 2.23 10.02 -8.64
N GLN A 234 1.28 10.80 -9.16
CA GLN A 234 1.41 11.44 -10.47
C GLN A 234 2.64 12.36 -10.51
N TRP A 235 2.84 13.15 -9.45
CA TRP A 235 4.03 13.99 -9.31
C TRP A 235 5.32 13.14 -9.30
N ALA A 236 5.38 12.06 -8.52
CA ALA A 236 6.56 11.18 -8.42
C ALA A 236 6.92 10.54 -9.77
N ASN A 237 5.93 10.14 -10.58
CA ASN A 237 6.16 9.64 -11.94
C ASN A 237 6.87 10.68 -12.85
N GLY A 238 6.56 11.97 -12.67
CA GLY A 238 7.18 13.06 -13.41
C GLY A 238 8.51 13.56 -12.81
N HIS A 239 8.78 13.23 -11.52
CA HIS A 239 9.93 13.73 -10.76
C HIS A 239 10.69 12.59 -10.07
N PRO A 240 11.13 11.53 -10.82
CA PRO A 240 11.70 10.33 -10.23
C PRO A 240 12.98 10.60 -9.42
N ARG A 241 13.77 11.64 -9.77
CA ARG A 241 15.00 11.97 -9.06
C ARG A 241 14.74 12.62 -7.70
N GLU A 242 13.79 13.52 -7.63
CA GLU A 242 13.37 14.21 -6.40
C GLU A 242 12.69 13.23 -5.45
N TYR A 243 11.82 12.36 -5.96
CA TYR A 243 11.21 11.28 -5.19
C TYR A 243 12.29 10.31 -4.66
N ALA A 244 13.21 9.86 -5.52
CA ALA A 244 14.31 9.00 -5.13
C ALA A 244 15.21 9.64 -4.04
N ALA A 245 15.47 10.94 -4.14
CA ALA A 245 16.25 11.66 -3.13
C ALA A 245 15.54 11.70 -1.76
N ALA A 246 14.22 11.88 -1.75
CA ALA A 246 13.42 11.78 -0.51
C ALA A 246 13.45 10.37 0.06
N MET A 247 13.28 9.34 -0.78
CA MET A 247 13.32 7.94 -0.36
C MET A 247 14.71 7.51 0.12
N ALA A 248 15.80 8.00 -0.48
CA ALA A 248 17.15 7.74 0.00
C ALA A 248 17.37 8.24 1.44
N LYS A 249 16.83 9.41 1.78
CA LYS A 249 16.91 9.97 3.15
C LYS A 249 16.19 9.11 4.19
N VAL A 250 15.00 8.58 3.87
CA VAL A 250 14.18 7.82 4.83
C VAL A 250 14.57 6.34 4.92
N THR A 251 15.12 5.77 3.85
CA THR A 251 15.51 4.36 3.81
C THR A 251 16.98 4.12 4.12
N GLY A 252 17.83 5.15 3.97
CA GLY A 252 19.28 5.04 4.08
C GLY A 252 19.95 4.34 2.89
N LEU A 253 19.21 4.03 1.82
CA LEU A 253 19.75 3.42 0.61
C LEU A 253 20.37 4.48 -0.31
N PRO A 254 21.38 4.12 -1.13
CA PRO A 254 21.97 5.03 -2.09
C PRO A 254 20.93 5.65 -3.05
N LEU A 255 21.16 6.92 -3.42
CA LEU A 255 20.30 7.65 -4.35
C LEU A 255 20.11 6.90 -5.67
N GLU A 256 21.18 6.33 -6.21
CA GLU A 256 21.15 5.63 -7.51
C GLU A 256 20.25 4.38 -7.46
N ILE A 257 20.21 3.69 -6.33
CA ILE A 257 19.30 2.54 -6.13
C ILE A 257 17.85 3.02 -6.09
N GLN A 258 17.57 4.09 -5.34
CA GLN A 258 16.22 4.65 -5.26
C GLN A 258 15.77 5.22 -6.61
N LEU A 259 16.68 5.85 -7.34
CA LEU A 259 16.38 6.38 -8.67
C LEU A 259 16.09 5.27 -9.67
N ALA A 260 16.87 4.19 -9.67
CA ALA A 260 16.62 3.03 -10.52
C ALA A 260 15.27 2.37 -10.20
N ALA A 261 14.92 2.22 -8.91
CA ALA A 261 13.61 1.72 -8.49
C ALA A 261 12.47 2.64 -8.94
N ALA A 262 12.61 3.96 -8.75
CA ALA A 262 11.60 4.95 -9.16
C ALA A 262 11.41 4.99 -10.68
N GLN A 263 12.47 4.85 -11.46
CA GLN A 263 12.40 4.82 -12.93
C GLN A 263 11.84 3.50 -13.48
N ASN A 264 12.00 2.41 -12.72
CA ASN A 264 11.48 1.08 -13.09
C ASN A 264 9.98 0.93 -12.80
N THR A 265 9.36 1.82 -12.03
CA THR A 265 7.99 1.66 -11.57
C THR A 265 7.16 2.91 -11.91
N HIS A 266 6.06 2.73 -12.63
CA HIS A 266 5.05 3.75 -12.85
C HIS A 266 3.83 3.47 -11.96
N MET A 267 3.40 4.48 -11.22
CA MET A 267 2.30 4.37 -10.26
C MET A 267 1.04 5.01 -10.86
N GLU A 268 -0.02 4.24 -11.02
CA GLU A 268 -1.25 4.69 -11.64
C GLU A 268 -2.46 4.32 -10.78
N ARG A 269 -3.35 5.29 -10.54
CA ARG A 269 -4.61 5.01 -9.89
C ARG A 269 -5.53 4.24 -10.83
N VAL A 270 -6.12 3.15 -10.33
CA VAL A 270 -7.10 2.36 -11.06
C VAL A 270 -8.43 2.33 -10.29
N PRO A 271 -9.57 2.18 -11.01
CA PRO A 271 -10.88 2.13 -10.35
C PRO A 271 -11.05 0.88 -9.50
N ILE A 272 -11.84 1.00 -8.44
CA ILE A 272 -12.36 -0.13 -7.70
C ILE A 272 -13.50 -0.71 -8.53
N ASP A 273 -13.24 -1.82 -9.22
CA ASP A 273 -14.19 -2.49 -10.09
C ASP A 273 -14.27 -4.00 -9.85
N ALA A 274 -15.15 -4.65 -10.58
CA ALA A 274 -15.37 -6.10 -10.46
C ALA A 274 -14.13 -6.92 -10.86
N GLN A 275 -13.29 -6.44 -11.77
CA GLN A 275 -12.09 -7.14 -12.22
C GLN A 275 -11.03 -7.16 -11.12
N VAL A 276 -10.81 -6.03 -10.46
CA VAL A 276 -9.88 -5.92 -9.32
C VAL A 276 -10.35 -6.81 -8.18
N ILE A 277 -11.65 -6.75 -7.82
CA ILE A 277 -12.23 -7.58 -6.75
C ILE A 277 -12.04 -9.07 -7.07
N LYS A 278 -12.30 -9.48 -8.32
CA LYS A 278 -12.09 -10.86 -8.77
C LYS A 278 -10.62 -11.29 -8.68
N GLY A 279 -9.69 -10.42 -9.05
CA GLY A 279 -8.25 -10.70 -8.93
C GLY A 279 -7.80 -10.94 -7.50
N LEU A 280 -8.31 -10.14 -6.56
CA LEU A 280 -8.02 -10.34 -5.14
C LEU A 280 -8.70 -11.61 -4.59
N GLN A 281 -9.93 -11.94 -5.04
CA GLN A 281 -10.59 -13.19 -4.66
C GLN A 281 -9.77 -14.40 -5.11
N GLN A 282 -9.24 -14.40 -6.31
CA GLN A 282 -8.35 -15.48 -6.79
C GLN A 282 -7.11 -15.65 -5.89
N THR A 283 -6.57 -14.56 -5.35
CA THR A 283 -5.47 -14.63 -4.37
C THR A 283 -5.93 -15.27 -3.06
N ALA A 284 -7.09 -14.92 -2.55
CA ALA A 284 -7.67 -15.54 -1.34
C ALA A 284 -7.96 -17.03 -1.54
N ASP A 285 -8.52 -17.41 -2.69
CA ASP A 285 -8.82 -18.78 -3.04
C ASP A 285 -7.55 -19.64 -3.18
N LEU A 286 -6.48 -19.07 -3.77
CA LEU A 286 -5.18 -19.74 -3.85
C LEU A 286 -4.59 -19.99 -2.45
N TYR A 287 -4.61 -18.98 -1.56
CA TYR A 287 -4.15 -19.18 -0.19
C TYR A 287 -4.99 -20.24 0.57
N ARG A 288 -6.27 -20.31 0.25
CA ARG A 288 -7.15 -21.35 0.83
C ARG A 288 -6.80 -22.75 0.30
N SER A 289 -6.57 -22.90 -1.00
CA SER A 289 -6.22 -24.20 -1.61
C SER A 289 -4.87 -24.72 -1.14
N GLU A 290 -3.92 -23.83 -0.86
CA GLU A 290 -2.60 -24.13 -0.30
C GLU A 290 -2.61 -24.34 1.24
N GLY A 291 -3.79 -24.29 1.87
CA GLY A 291 -3.94 -24.48 3.32
C GLY A 291 -3.35 -23.34 4.19
N ILE A 292 -2.98 -22.22 3.58
CA ILE A 292 -2.41 -21.06 4.28
C ILE A 292 -3.53 -20.29 5.00
N LEU A 293 -4.68 -20.12 4.34
CA LEU A 293 -5.91 -19.67 4.99
C LEU A 293 -6.71 -20.88 5.47
N THR A 294 -7.10 -20.88 6.73
CA THR A 294 -7.88 -21.96 7.34
C THR A 294 -9.37 -21.87 7.04
N LYS A 295 -9.86 -20.68 6.65
CA LYS A 295 -11.27 -20.41 6.32
C LYS A 295 -11.36 -19.69 4.97
N PRO A 296 -12.46 -19.86 4.22
CA PRO A 296 -12.70 -19.06 3.03
C PRO A 296 -12.84 -17.57 3.42
N VAL A 297 -12.35 -16.70 2.55
CA VAL A 297 -12.43 -15.24 2.71
C VAL A 297 -13.19 -14.70 1.50
N ASP A 298 -14.35 -14.08 1.73
CA ASP A 298 -15.05 -13.30 0.72
C ASP A 298 -14.51 -11.88 0.75
N VAL A 299 -13.77 -11.50 -0.28
CA VAL A 299 -13.17 -10.16 -0.38
C VAL A 299 -14.14 -9.09 -0.89
N SER A 300 -15.33 -9.48 -1.38
CA SER A 300 -16.25 -8.55 -2.05
C SER A 300 -16.70 -7.40 -1.14
N HIS A 301 -16.84 -7.65 0.15
CA HIS A 301 -17.22 -6.65 1.15
C HIS A 301 -16.08 -5.72 1.57
N GLY A 302 -14.86 -6.03 1.16
CA GLY A 302 -13.63 -5.27 1.48
C GLY A 302 -13.38 -4.07 0.57
N PHE A 303 -14.37 -3.53 -0.14
CA PHE A 303 -14.20 -2.42 -1.08
C PHE A 303 -15.29 -1.37 -0.92
N ASP A 304 -14.95 -0.09 -1.15
CA ASP A 304 -15.90 1.01 -1.23
C ASP A 304 -15.73 1.78 -2.56
N PRO A 305 -16.43 1.35 -3.63
CA PRO A 305 -16.34 2.01 -4.95
C PRO A 305 -16.79 3.48 -4.96
N SER A 306 -17.49 3.96 -3.93
CA SER A 306 -17.90 5.37 -3.85
C SER A 306 -16.72 6.34 -3.73
N PHE A 307 -15.52 5.84 -3.43
CA PHE A 307 -14.27 6.62 -3.45
C PHE A 307 -13.64 6.75 -4.84
N ASN A 308 -14.15 6.09 -5.87
CA ASN A 308 -13.63 6.28 -7.24
C ASN A 308 -13.68 7.74 -7.70
N ALA A 309 -14.64 8.52 -7.20
CA ALA A 309 -14.84 9.94 -7.49
C ALA A 309 -14.31 10.87 -6.38
N SER A 310 -13.19 10.51 -5.70
CA SER A 310 -12.62 11.35 -4.63
C SER A 310 -12.22 12.73 -5.14
N THR A 311 -12.71 13.78 -4.47
CA THR A 311 -12.43 15.17 -4.79
C THR A 311 -11.61 15.81 -3.66
N PRO A 312 -10.58 16.61 -3.97
CA PRO A 312 -9.82 17.34 -2.95
C PRO A 312 -10.72 18.32 -2.18
N LEU A 313 -10.44 18.49 -0.89
CA LEU A 313 -11.01 19.60 -0.12
C LEU A 313 -10.39 20.92 -0.59
N ALA A 314 -11.21 21.96 -0.74
CA ALA A 314 -10.69 23.30 -0.92
C ALA A 314 -9.88 23.69 0.32
N ALA A 315 -8.66 24.25 0.10
CA ALA A 315 -7.89 24.82 1.19
C ALA A 315 -8.76 25.87 1.90
N SER A 316 -8.90 25.77 3.22
CA SER A 316 -9.54 26.81 4.00
C SER A 316 -8.77 28.11 3.76
N ALA A 317 -9.44 29.11 3.20
CA ALA A 317 -8.89 30.46 3.13
C ALA A 317 -8.60 30.92 4.57
N GLN A 318 -7.32 31.05 4.89
CA GLN A 318 -6.84 31.69 6.12
C GLN A 318 -6.92 33.20 5.97
#